data_18e1e3d16c9a3bd270035a3ecf675397
#
_entry.id   18e1e3d16c9a3bd270035a3ecf675397
#
_cell.length_a   1.000
_cell.length_b   1.000
_cell.length_c   1.000
_cell.angle_alpha   90.00
_cell.angle_beta   90.00
_cell.angle_gamma   90.00
#
_symmetry.space_group_name_H-M   'P 1'
#
loop_
_entity.id
_entity.type
_entity.pdbx_description
1 polymer ?
#
loop_
_entity_poly.entity_id
_entity_poly.type
_entity_poly.pdbx_seq_one_letter_code
_entity_poly.pdbx_strand_id
1 'polypeptide(L)'
;MTGEPAKPTTETPKPANPVSPVVIQKSSLRLKKIFGRLFGISAVICALALSFLTWWELDIRPRTDDAYLRANIVGIAANVSGYITELAVVDNQKVSVGDLLFRVDVRPYQAELDFAIANLGYVDLEIQALKDAIAQREADIVNAEAVALYNVQYLARIEPLLPKQFVTPDQVDAAKRNVRSSEAMVLQSKAALSQAKANLGQIGDVNVRRARAQATVVEKQLNVGYCEVRSSVNGYVTNFNSSVGQFAQMGVQVFALVDTSSWYLLANYQETDIRMIEPGMNVAVYLMAYPRIHFHGVVQGIGWALYDPNQGSNGVLPTVSPTLDWVRLAQRFPVRIVMDPSQDAHPYRMGATATAIVESNRRREVPAILKPLLPDALESWLNTLATPPAPMPDSPGR
;
A
#
# COMPACT_ATOMS: atom_id res chain seq x y z
N MET A 1 -67.64 88.21 9.28
CA MET A 1 -68.92 88.38 9.96
C MET A 1 -68.79 87.54 11.23
N THR A 2 -68.35 88.20 12.28
CA THR A 2 -69.20 88.67 13.36
C THR A 2 -69.87 87.54 14.09
N GLY A 3 -69.51 87.32 15.32
CA GLY A 3 -70.10 87.65 16.51
C GLY A 3 -69.59 86.87 17.71
N GLU A 4 -68.90 87.59 18.57
CA GLU A 4 -68.88 87.51 20.02
C GLU A 4 -70.24 87.93 20.56
N PRO A 5 -70.59 87.82 21.84
CA PRO A 5 -69.95 87.27 23.12
C PRO A 5 -71.04 86.59 24.01
N ALA A 6 -70.69 86.07 25.11
CA ALA A 6 -71.22 86.44 26.44
C ALA A 6 -70.70 85.46 27.59
N LYS A 7 -70.09 86.02 28.56
CA LYS A 7 -70.14 85.72 30.02
C LYS A 7 -71.47 86.11 30.61
N PRO A 8 -71.96 85.71 31.77
CA PRO A 8 -71.28 85.47 33.06
C PRO A 8 -71.93 84.23 33.80
N THR A 9 -71.58 83.75 34.96
CA THR A 9 -71.60 84.24 36.31
C THR A 9 -71.17 83.14 37.32
N THR A 10 -70.40 83.55 38.25
CA THR A 10 -70.12 83.16 39.64
C THR A 10 -71.18 82.28 40.35
N GLU A 11 -70.73 81.21 41.01
CA GLU A 11 -71.18 80.90 42.37
C GLU A 11 -70.18 79.87 43.03
N THR A 12 -69.57 80.32 44.16
CA THR A 12 -68.97 79.55 45.22
C THR A 12 -70.00 79.03 46.18
N PRO A 13 -69.87 77.79 46.72
CA PRO A 13 -69.65 77.69 48.15
C PRO A 13 -68.82 76.44 48.62
N LYS A 14 -68.04 76.72 49.62
CA LYS A 14 -67.83 76.14 50.94
C LYS A 14 -67.12 74.74 51.03
N PRO A 15 -66.22 74.63 52.08
CA PRO A 15 -65.19 73.58 52.14
C PRO A 15 -65.64 72.27 52.83
N ALA A 16 -65.09 71.16 52.47
CA ALA A 16 -65.26 69.92 53.20
C ALA A 16 -63.92 69.25 53.41
N ASN A 17 -63.55 69.04 54.62
CA ASN A 17 -62.66 68.18 55.41
C ASN A 17 -61.49 67.50 54.74
N PRO A 18 -60.36 67.45 55.46
CA PRO A 18 -59.13 66.90 55.02
C PRO A 18 -59.15 65.35 55.06
N VAL A 19 -58.87 64.68 53.88
CA VAL A 19 -58.63 63.25 53.81
C VAL A 19 -57.15 63.03 54.11
N SER A 20 -56.86 62.16 55.08
CA SER A 20 -55.55 61.72 55.52
C SER A 20 -54.69 61.15 54.37
N PRO A 21 -53.35 61.41 54.39
CA PRO A 21 -52.49 60.91 53.36
C PRO A 21 -52.32 59.40 53.52
N VAL A 22 -52.62 58.60 52.46
CA VAL A 22 -52.28 57.19 52.33
C VAL A 22 -50.76 57.09 52.27
N VAL A 23 -50.17 56.53 53.25
CA VAL A 23 -48.73 56.14 53.29
C VAL A 23 -48.56 54.97 52.36
N ILE A 24 -48.16 55.21 51.10
CA ILE A 24 -47.75 54.17 50.18
C ILE A 24 -46.41 53.66 50.69
N GLN A 25 -46.42 52.43 51.17
CA GLN A 25 -45.32 51.65 51.68
C GLN A 25 -44.31 51.41 50.53
N LYS A 26 -43.20 52.20 50.46
CA LYS A 26 -42.14 52.18 49.46
C LYS A 26 -41.14 51.04 49.64
N SER A 27 -41.42 49.99 50.43
CA SER A 27 -40.48 48.93 50.78
C SER A 27 -40.39 47.76 49.78
N SER A 28 -41.42 47.53 48.95
CA SER A 28 -41.41 46.37 48.01
C SER A 28 -40.66 46.62 46.70
N LEU A 29 -40.44 47.86 46.32
CA LEU A 29 -39.73 48.22 45.08
C LEU A 29 -38.21 48.06 45.15
N ARG A 30 -37.62 48.20 46.32
CA ARG A 30 -36.18 47.99 46.51
C ARG A 30 -35.81 46.52 46.47
N LEU A 31 -36.61 45.63 47.07
CA LEU A 31 -36.37 44.19 47.03
C LEU A 31 -36.49 43.62 45.59
N LYS A 32 -37.51 44.03 44.81
CA LYS A 32 -37.68 43.63 43.40
C LYS A 32 -36.52 44.09 42.53
N LYS A 33 -35.96 45.31 42.77
CA LYS A 33 -34.78 45.79 42.04
C LYS A 33 -33.50 45.03 42.42
N ILE A 34 -33.35 44.63 43.69
CA ILE A 34 -32.20 43.83 44.17
C ILE A 34 -32.33 42.41 43.61
N PHE A 35 -33.50 41.78 43.66
CA PHE A 35 -33.74 40.46 43.05
C PHE A 35 -33.52 40.47 41.54
N GLY A 36 -33.99 41.50 40.83
CA GLY A 36 -33.75 41.63 39.38
C GLY A 36 -32.26 41.82 39.05
N ARG A 37 -31.49 42.55 39.87
CA ARG A 37 -30.04 42.67 39.69
C ARG A 37 -29.30 41.37 39.99
N LEU A 38 -29.67 40.66 41.09
CA LEU A 38 -29.11 39.36 41.44
C LEU A 38 -29.40 38.31 40.34
N PHE A 39 -30.62 38.28 39.82
CA PHE A 39 -30.98 37.40 38.71
C PHE A 39 -30.25 37.75 37.42
N GLY A 40 -30.07 39.04 37.11
CA GLY A 40 -29.29 39.48 35.95
C GLY A 40 -27.80 39.11 36.09
N ILE A 41 -27.21 39.28 37.27
CA ILE A 41 -25.81 38.85 37.52
C ILE A 41 -25.65 37.33 37.44
N SER A 42 -26.60 36.56 38.00
CA SER A 42 -26.61 35.10 37.91
C SER A 42 -26.74 34.62 36.47
N ALA A 43 -27.59 35.25 35.66
CA ALA A 43 -27.72 34.90 34.22
C ALA A 43 -26.43 35.20 33.43
N VAL A 44 -25.74 36.32 33.72
CA VAL A 44 -24.45 36.63 33.07
C VAL A 44 -23.36 35.64 33.50
N ILE A 45 -23.30 35.29 34.78
CA ILE A 45 -22.33 34.27 35.28
C ILE A 45 -22.62 32.91 34.64
N CYS A 46 -23.88 32.52 34.55
CA CYS A 46 -24.27 31.27 33.89
C CYS A 46 -23.91 31.26 32.39
N ALA A 47 -24.15 32.38 31.68
CA ALA A 47 -23.76 32.52 30.28
C ALA A 47 -22.24 32.48 30.08
N LEU A 48 -21.47 33.13 30.97
CA LEU A 48 -20.00 33.08 30.96
C LEU A 48 -19.49 31.65 31.28
N ALA A 49 -20.11 30.97 32.23
CA ALA A 49 -19.76 29.59 32.59
C ALA A 49 -20.08 28.63 31.43
N LEU A 50 -21.22 28.73 30.77
CA LEU A 50 -21.58 27.94 29.60
C LEU A 50 -20.63 28.25 28.42
N SER A 51 -20.32 29.52 28.18
CA SER A 51 -19.36 29.90 27.12
C SER A 51 -17.94 29.38 27.42
N PHE A 52 -17.53 29.38 28.67
CA PHE A 52 -16.26 28.80 29.09
C PHE A 52 -16.25 27.27 28.95
N LEU A 53 -17.34 26.58 29.31
CA LEU A 53 -17.46 25.15 29.17
C LEU A 53 -17.42 24.72 27.69
N THR A 54 -18.17 25.45 26.84
CA THR A 54 -18.15 25.14 25.39
C THR A 54 -16.77 25.40 24.76
N TRP A 55 -16.12 26.52 25.15
CA TRP A 55 -14.76 26.79 24.69
C TRP A 55 -13.76 25.74 25.19
N TRP A 56 -13.90 25.28 26.43
CA TRP A 56 -13.08 24.25 27.05
C TRP A 56 -13.23 22.91 26.33
N GLU A 57 -14.44 22.53 25.95
CA GLU A 57 -14.73 21.25 25.25
C GLU A 57 -14.20 21.25 23.82
N LEU A 58 -14.27 22.39 23.13
CA LEU A 58 -13.73 22.56 21.79
C LEU A 58 -12.20 22.51 21.73
N ASP A 59 -11.52 22.97 22.78
CA ASP A 59 -10.05 23.04 22.85
C ASP A 59 -9.39 21.69 23.24
N ILE A 60 -10.17 20.71 23.73
CA ILE A 60 -9.66 19.39 24.16
C ILE A 60 -9.67 18.37 23.03
N ARG A 61 -10.50 18.54 22.01
CA ARG A 61 -10.69 17.58 20.91
C ARG A 61 -10.12 18.17 19.62
N PRO A 62 -8.87 17.78 19.25
CA PRO A 62 -8.32 18.19 17.98
C PRO A 62 -9.28 17.85 16.84
N ARG A 63 -9.66 18.86 16.08
CA ARG A 63 -10.61 18.74 14.99
C ARG A 63 -10.04 19.35 13.72
N THR A 64 -10.21 18.64 12.61
CA THR A 64 -9.93 19.20 11.29
C THR A 64 -11.04 18.86 10.32
N ASP A 65 -11.33 19.77 9.43
CA ASP A 65 -12.20 19.61 8.25
C ASP A 65 -11.38 19.45 6.94
N ASP A 66 -10.06 19.62 7.06
CA ASP A 66 -9.11 19.37 5.97
C ASP A 66 -8.66 17.90 6.01
N ALA A 67 -9.57 17.01 5.69
CA ALA A 67 -9.32 15.59 5.70
C ALA A 67 -9.91 14.93 4.43
N TYR A 68 -9.13 14.02 3.83
CA TYR A 68 -9.49 13.35 2.59
C TYR A 68 -9.37 11.85 2.73
N LEU A 69 -10.42 11.15 2.32
CA LEU A 69 -10.43 9.70 2.27
C LEU A 69 -9.56 9.22 1.10
N ARG A 70 -8.67 8.28 1.39
CA ARG A 70 -7.74 7.71 0.42
C ARG A 70 -7.73 6.19 0.49
N ALA A 71 -7.36 5.59 -0.62
CA ALA A 71 -7.07 4.17 -0.75
C ALA A 71 -5.77 4.01 -1.54
N ASN A 72 -5.19 2.83 -1.53
CA ASN A 72 -4.06 2.53 -2.38
C ASN A 72 -4.52 2.43 -3.83
N ILE A 73 -3.74 2.98 -4.75
CA ILE A 73 -3.98 2.87 -6.19
C ILE A 73 -2.94 1.95 -6.78
N VAL A 74 -3.39 0.95 -7.52
CA VAL A 74 -2.54 0.05 -8.28
C VAL A 74 -2.68 0.39 -9.76
N GLY A 75 -1.62 0.90 -10.37
CA GLY A 75 -1.55 1.12 -11.80
C GLY A 75 -1.45 -0.22 -12.56
N ILE A 76 -2.38 -0.50 -13.42
CA ILE A 76 -2.39 -1.72 -14.21
C ILE A 76 -1.66 -1.45 -15.53
N ALA A 77 -0.57 -2.17 -15.74
CA ALA A 77 0.25 -2.13 -16.95
C ALA A 77 0.40 -3.52 -17.54
N ALA A 78 0.60 -3.60 -18.85
CA ALA A 78 0.94 -4.87 -19.51
C ALA A 78 2.42 -5.23 -19.23
N ASN A 79 2.69 -6.51 -18.97
CA ASN A 79 4.05 -7.03 -18.84
C ASN A 79 4.70 -7.33 -20.20
N VAL A 80 3.89 -7.37 -21.27
CA VAL A 80 4.31 -7.58 -22.65
C VAL A 80 3.63 -6.56 -23.56
N SER A 81 4.28 -6.14 -24.63
CA SER A 81 3.74 -5.14 -25.55
C SER A 81 2.89 -5.77 -26.65
N GLY A 82 1.76 -5.16 -27.00
CA GLY A 82 0.92 -5.65 -28.09
C GLY A 82 -0.43 -4.96 -28.14
N TYR A 83 -1.25 -5.33 -29.12
CA TYR A 83 -2.60 -4.80 -29.27
C TYR A 83 -3.54 -5.46 -28.27
N ILE A 84 -4.39 -4.67 -27.62
CA ILE A 84 -5.46 -5.17 -26.76
C ILE A 84 -6.51 -5.82 -27.63
N THR A 85 -6.72 -7.12 -27.45
CA THR A 85 -7.71 -7.90 -28.20
C THR A 85 -9.04 -8.02 -27.49
N GLU A 86 -9.00 -7.95 -26.15
CA GLU A 86 -10.19 -8.09 -25.31
C GLU A 86 -10.04 -7.21 -24.07
N LEU A 87 -11.12 -6.53 -23.71
CA LEU A 87 -11.29 -5.82 -22.44
C LEU A 87 -12.42 -6.50 -21.68
N ALA A 88 -12.10 -7.15 -20.58
CA ALA A 88 -13.05 -7.92 -19.79
C ALA A 88 -13.75 -7.09 -18.70
N VAL A 89 -13.35 -5.83 -18.53
CA VAL A 89 -13.86 -4.94 -17.48
C VAL A 89 -14.31 -3.59 -18.07
N VAL A 90 -15.18 -2.92 -17.31
CA VAL A 90 -15.65 -1.57 -17.61
C VAL A 90 -15.29 -0.61 -16.46
N ASP A 91 -15.40 0.70 -16.72
CA ASP A 91 -15.14 1.71 -15.70
C ASP A 91 -16.07 1.56 -14.48
N ASN A 92 -15.51 1.78 -13.28
CA ASN A 92 -16.22 1.62 -11.99
C ASN A 92 -16.70 0.19 -11.67
N GLN A 93 -16.27 -0.82 -12.40
CA GLN A 93 -16.59 -2.21 -12.10
C GLN A 93 -15.78 -2.70 -10.89
N LYS A 94 -16.45 -3.46 -10.00
CA LYS A 94 -15.81 -4.20 -8.92
C LYS A 94 -15.09 -5.42 -9.49
N VAL A 95 -13.84 -5.64 -9.08
CA VAL A 95 -13.01 -6.77 -9.48
C VAL A 95 -12.40 -7.42 -8.26
N SER A 96 -12.16 -8.72 -8.37
CA SER A 96 -11.49 -9.54 -7.35
C SER A 96 -10.11 -9.96 -7.84
N VAL A 97 -9.25 -10.36 -6.89
CA VAL A 97 -7.93 -10.92 -7.22
C VAL A 97 -8.07 -12.10 -8.20
N GLY A 98 -7.33 -12.05 -9.29
CA GLY A 98 -7.34 -13.08 -10.33
C GLY A 98 -8.31 -12.84 -11.50
N ASP A 99 -9.25 -11.89 -11.36
CA ASP A 99 -10.16 -11.55 -12.46
C ASP A 99 -9.38 -11.03 -13.67
N LEU A 100 -9.79 -11.48 -14.87
CA LEU A 100 -9.23 -11.02 -16.12
C LEU A 100 -9.61 -9.54 -16.33
N LEU A 101 -8.62 -8.71 -16.56
CA LEU A 101 -8.79 -7.28 -16.84
C LEU A 101 -8.79 -7.00 -18.34
N PHE A 102 -7.74 -7.44 -19.01
CA PHE A 102 -7.65 -7.37 -20.47
C PHE A 102 -6.68 -8.41 -21.00
N ARG A 103 -6.75 -8.66 -22.31
CA ARG A 103 -5.87 -9.57 -23.02
C ARG A 103 -5.14 -8.84 -24.13
N VAL A 104 -3.84 -9.07 -24.21
CA VAL A 104 -2.96 -8.66 -25.31
C VAL A 104 -2.92 -9.75 -26.36
N ASP A 105 -2.65 -9.42 -27.62
CA ASP A 105 -2.53 -10.40 -28.72
C ASP A 105 -1.47 -11.46 -28.39
N VAL A 106 -1.92 -12.68 -28.16
CA VAL A 106 -1.09 -13.81 -27.76
C VAL A 106 -0.34 -14.45 -28.95
N ARG A 107 -0.81 -14.25 -30.17
CA ARG A 107 -0.31 -14.95 -31.38
C ARG A 107 1.19 -14.82 -31.62
N PRO A 108 1.81 -13.64 -31.51
CA PRO A 108 3.26 -13.48 -31.65
C PRO A 108 4.02 -14.26 -30.57
N TYR A 109 3.57 -14.19 -29.32
CA TYR A 109 4.21 -14.84 -28.18
C TYR A 109 4.06 -16.37 -28.23
N GLN A 110 2.90 -16.87 -28.70
CA GLN A 110 2.70 -18.29 -28.95
C GLN A 110 3.64 -18.81 -30.02
N ALA A 111 3.82 -18.08 -31.11
CA ALA A 111 4.76 -18.46 -32.17
C ALA A 111 6.22 -18.50 -31.68
N GLU A 112 6.61 -17.54 -30.80
CA GLU A 112 7.92 -17.57 -30.18
C GLU A 112 8.10 -18.77 -29.22
N LEU A 113 7.05 -19.14 -28.46
CA LEU A 113 7.06 -20.32 -27.61
C LEU A 113 7.21 -21.59 -28.42
N ASP A 114 6.43 -21.72 -29.50
CA ASP A 114 6.49 -22.89 -30.39
C ASP A 114 7.87 -23.04 -31.02
N PHE A 115 8.50 -21.92 -31.41
CA PHE A 115 9.87 -21.90 -31.90
C PHE A 115 10.87 -22.37 -30.83
N ALA A 116 10.72 -21.90 -29.57
CA ALA A 116 11.59 -22.32 -28.47
C ALA A 116 11.45 -23.79 -28.12
N ILE A 117 10.22 -24.36 -28.20
CA ILE A 117 9.95 -25.77 -28.00
C ILE A 117 10.61 -26.59 -29.13
N ALA A 118 10.47 -26.17 -30.38
CA ALA A 118 11.13 -26.84 -31.51
C ALA A 118 12.66 -26.82 -31.38
N ASN A 119 13.22 -25.70 -30.95
CA ASN A 119 14.65 -25.56 -30.68
C ASN A 119 15.13 -26.49 -29.54
N LEU A 120 14.35 -26.66 -28.48
CA LEU A 120 14.66 -27.64 -27.43
C LEU A 120 14.71 -29.08 -28.01
N GLY A 121 13.73 -29.43 -28.85
CA GLY A 121 13.74 -30.73 -29.56
C GLY A 121 14.97 -30.90 -30.44
N TYR A 122 15.41 -29.85 -31.15
CA TYR A 122 16.65 -29.89 -31.95
C TYR A 122 17.87 -30.13 -31.08
N VAL A 123 17.98 -29.43 -29.94
CA VAL A 123 19.07 -29.63 -28.98
C VAL A 123 19.07 -31.04 -28.39
N ASP A 124 17.92 -31.64 -28.13
CA ASP A 124 17.81 -33.04 -27.67
C ASP A 124 18.36 -34.02 -28.71
N LEU A 125 18.08 -33.79 -29.99
CA LEU A 125 18.65 -34.58 -31.10
C LEU A 125 20.17 -34.40 -31.21
N GLU A 126 20.68 -33.17 -31.08
CA GLU A 126 22.13 -32.89 -31.06
C GLU A 126 22.84 -33.63 -29.91
N ILE A 127 22.23 -33.61 -28.72
CA ILE A 127 22.75 -34.32 -27.53
C ILE A 127 22.78 -35.83 -27.79
N GLN A 128 21.76 -36.37 -28.43
CA GLN A 128 21.73 -37.81 -28.77
C GLN A 128 22.85 -38.16 -29.76
N ALA A 129 23.06 -37.35 -30.79
CA ALA A 129 24.18 -37.56 -31.73
C ALA A 129 25.56 -37.50 -31.03
N LEU A 130 25.74 -36.59 -30.04
CA LEU A 130 26.96 -36.53 -29.24
C LEU A 130 27.13 -37.79 -28.37
N LYS A 131 26.06 -38.32 -27.80
CA LYS A 131 26.08 -39.58 -27.04
C LYS A 131 26.46 -40.77 -27.92
N ASP A 132 25.90 -40.82 -29.12
CA ASP A 132 26.22 -41.88 -30.12
C ASP A 132 27.71 -41.79 -30.53
N ALA A 133 28.25 -40.56 -30.72
CA ALA A 133 29.65 -40.34 -30.96
C ALA A 133 30.54 -40.81 -29.80
N ILE A 134 30.13 -40.63 -28.56
CA ILE A 134 30.83 -41.16 -27.39
C ILE A 134 30.84 -42.66 -27.40
N ALA A 135 29.72 -43.34 -27.68
CA ALA A 135 29.62 -44.80 -27.77
C ALA A 135 30.56 -45.35 -28.85
N GLN A 136 30.65 -44.63 -30.00
CA GLN A 136 31.63 -45.02 -31.05
C GLN A 136 33.08 -44.91 -30.52
N ARG A 137 33.46 -43.83 -29.81
CA ARG A 137 34.83 -43.71 -29.23
C ARG A 137 35.10 -44.75 -28.16
N GLU A 138 34.11 -45.19 -27.41
CA GLU A 138 34.24 -46.29 -26.46
C GLU A 138 34.52 -47.62 -27.16
N ALA A 139 33.87 -47.89 -28.29
CA ALA A 139 34.16 -49.06 -29.13
C ALA A 139 35.57 -48.99 -29.76
N ASP A 140 36.01 -47.79 -30.20
CA ASP A 140 37.40 -47.57 -30.69
C ASP A 140 38.45 -47.94 -29.66
N ILE A 141 38.21 -47.64 -28.38
CA ILE A 141 39.14 -48.03 -27.29
C ILE A 141 39.18 -49.53 -27.10
N VAL A 142 38.01 -50.20 -27.10
CA VAL A 142 37.94 -51.68 -26.97
C VAL A 142 38.76 -52.35 -28.09
N ASN A 143 38.63 -51.84 -29.31
CA ASN A 143 39.42 -52.35 -30.44
C ASN A 143 40.92 -52.10 -30.29
N ALA A 144 41.33 -50.89 -29.89
CA ALA A 144 42.74 -50.57 -29.66
C ALA A 144 43.35 -51.39 -28.52
N GLU A 145 42.62 -51.64 -27.44
CA GLU A 145 43.05 -52.47 -26.31
C GLU A 145 43.18 -53.94 -26.71
N ALA A 146 42.32 -54.46 -27.56
CA ALA A 146 42.43 -55.82 -28.12
C ALA A 146 43.71 -55.99 -28.97
N VAL A 147 44.06 -54.99 -29.80
CA VAL A 147 45.29 -54.98 -30.60
C VAL A 147 46.53 -54.89 -29.70
N ALA A 148 46.49 -54.04 -28.67
CA ALA A 148 47.60 -53.91 -27.72
C ALA A 148 47.80 -55.22 -26.95
N LEU A 149 46.75 -55.84 -26.47
CA LEU A 149 46.80 -57.15 -25.78
C LEU A 149 47.43 -58.24 -26.65
N TYR A 150 47.03 -58.31 -27.91
CA TYR A 150 47.63 -59.25 -28.88
C TYR A 150 49.14 -59.05 -29.02
N ASN A 151 49.58 -57.80 -29.21
CA ASN A 151 51.00 -57.49 -29.38
C ASN A 151 51.80 -57.78 -28.11
N VAL A 152 51.29 -57.52 -26.91
CA VAL A 152 51.91 -57.86 -25.62
C VAL A 152 52.04 -59.39 -25.48
N GLN A 153 50.96 -60.14 -25.77
CA GLN A 153 50.98 -61.61 -25.73
C GLN A 153 51.92 -62.16 -26.76
N TYR A 154 52.03 -61.55 -27.96
CA TYR A 154 52.99 -62.01 -28.99
C TYR A 154 54.41 -61.80 -28.54
N LEU A 155 54.79 -60.62 -28.00
CA LEU A 155 56.06 -60.34 -27.46
C LEU A 155 56.43 -61.32 -26.31
N ALA A 156 55.50 -61.57 -25.38
CA ALA A 156 55.70 -62.50 -24.26
C ALA A 156 55.96 -63.92 -24.71
N ARG A 157 55.50 -64.33 -25.87
CA ARG A 157 55.77 -65.64 -26.47
C ARG A 157 57.14 -65.75 -27.16
N ILE A 158 57.58 -64.68 -27.85
CA ILE A 158 58.80 -64.72 -28.65
C ILE A 158 60.07 -64.31 -27.86
N GLU A 159 59.98 -63.42 -26.86
CA GLU A 159 61.08 -62.92 -26.08
C GLU A 159 61.89 -64.08 -25.36
N PRO A 160 61.21 -65.11 -24.77
CA PRO A 160 61.97 -66.27 -24.18
C PRO A 160 62.66 -67.18 -25.20
N LEU A 161 62.35 -67.04 -26.49
CA LEU A 161 62.94 -67.85 -27.58
C LEU A 161 64.21 -67.23 -28.11
N LEU A 162 64.53 -65.99 -27.84
CA LEU A 162 65.73 -65.28 -28.26
C LEU A 162 67.01 -65.94 -27.73
N PRO A 163 67.17 -66.30 -26.41
CA PRO A 163 68.32 -66.97 -25.94
C PRO A 163 68.55 -68.38 -26.57
N LYS A 164 67.50 -68.97 -27.07
CA LYS A 164 67.45 -70.25 -27.73
C LYS A 164 67.76 -70.20 -29.25
N GLN A 165 68.02 -68.98 -29.76
CA GLN A 165 68.26 -68.68 -31.20
C GLN A 165 67.15 -69.12 -32.17
N PHE A 166 65.91 -69.32 -31.68
CA PHE A 166 64.76 -69.63 -32.53
C PHE A 166 64.10 -68.40 -33.18
N VAL A 167 64.44 -67.16 -32.70
CA VAL A 167 64.05 -65.91 -33.25
C VAL A 167 65.22 -64.93 -33.37
N THR A 168 65.19 -63.99 -34.30
CA THR A 168 66.24 -62.98 -34.48
C THR A 168 66.08 -61.78 -33.50
N PRO A 169 67.18 -61.11 -33.13
CA PRO A 169 67.00 -59.85 -32.32
C PRO A 169 66.13 -58.83 -32.97
N ASP A 170 66.17 -58.69 -34.29
CA ASP A 170 65.37 -57.75 -35.05
C ASP A 170 63.83 -58.04 -34.95
N GLN A 171 63.49 -59.37 -34.89
CA GLN A 171 62.09 -59.80 -34.68
C GLN A 171 61.55 -59.39 -33.29
N VAL A 172 62.39 -59.52 -32.26
CA VAL A 172 62.00 -59.09 -30.88
C VAL A 172 61.97 -57.60 -30.79
N ASP A 173 62.89 -56.86 -31.39
CA ASP A 173 62.80 -55.39 -31.41
C ASP A 173 61.65 -54.86 -32.21
N ALA A 174 61.24 -55.49 -33.31
CA ALA A 174 60.06 -55.21 -34.05
C ALA A 174 58.76 -55.40 -33.19
N ALA A 175 58.70 -56.51 -32.45
CA ALA A 175 57.62 -56.79 -31.53
C ALA A 175 57.50 -55.72 -30.38
N LYS A 176 58.67 -55.34 -29.84
CA LYS A 176 58.73 -54.25 -28.84
C LYS A 176 58.29 -52.91 -29.39
N ARG A 177 58.64 -52.61 -30.66
CA ARG A 177 58.12 -51.40 -31.32
C ARG A 177 56.58 -51.48 -31.53
N ASN A 178 56.05 -52.64 -31.91
CA ASN A 178 54.64 -52.85 -32.09
C ASN A 178 53.82 -52.72 -30.79
N VAL A 179 54.37 -53.22 -29.66
CA VAL A 179 53.75 -53.01 -28.34
C VAL A 179 53.67 -51.53 -28.03
N ARG A 180 54.79 -50.80 -28.13
CA ARG A 180 54.81 -49.36 -27.84
C ARG A 180 53.84 -48.55 -28.74
N SER A 181 53.79 -48.94 -30.06
CA SER A 181 52.86 -48.29 -31.01
C SER A 181 51.42 -48.55 -30.66
N SER A 182 51.05 -49.77 -30.26
CA SER A 182 49.68 -50.11 -29.88
C SER A 182 49.27 -49.49 -28.54
N GLU A 183 50.19 -49.42 -27.58
CA GLU A 183 49.94 -48.68 -26.32
C GLU A 183 49.70 -47.18 -26.56
N ALA A 184 50.47 -46.53 -27.46
CA ALA A 184 50.25 -45.15 -27.86
C ALA A 184 48.91 -44.96 -28.53
N MET A 185 48.44 -45.96 -29.34
CA MET A 185 47.11 -45.96 -29.98
C MET A 185 45.96 -46.00 -28.95
N VAL A 186 46.11 -46.78 -27.85
CA VAL A 186 45.14 -46.83 -26.76
C VAL A 186 45.09 -45.47 -26.06
N LEU A 187 46.24 -44.81 -25.76
CA LEU A 187 46.25 -43.47 -25.18
C LEU A 187 45.58 -42.44 -26.09
N GLN A 188 45.82 -42.49 -27.40
CA GLN A 188 45.17 -41.61 -28.37
C GLN A 188 43.65 -41.81 -28.39
N SER A 189 43.14 -43.07 -28.38
CA SER A 189 41.72 -43.36 -28.35
C SER A 189 41.10 -42.89 -27.04
N LYS A 190 41.77 -43.02 -25.89
CA LYS A 190 41.31 -42.48 -24.58
C LYS A 190 41.24 -40.96 -24.59
N ALA A 191 42.19 -40.28 -25.19
CA ALA A 191 42.16 -38.82 -25.34
C ALA A 191 40.98 -38.36 -26.25
N ALA A 192 40.73 -39.10 -27.35
CA ALA A 192 39.61 -38.85 -28.23
C ALA A 192 38.24 -39.01 -27.53
N LEU A 193 38.11 -40.05 -26.66
CA LEU A 193 36.92 -40.22 -25.81
C LEU A 193 36.73 -39.05 -24.83
N SER A 194 37.82 -38.63 -24.15
CA SER A 194 37.77 -37.50 -23.24
C SER A 194 37.31 -36.23 -23.94
N GLN A 195 37.83 -35.97 -25.14
CA GLN A 195 37.39 -34.85 -25.98
C GLN A 195 35.90 -34.95 -26.34
N ALA A 196 35.42 -36.15 -26.72
CA ALA A 196 34.00 -36.36 -27.06
C ALA A 196 33.10 -36.12 -25.81
N LYS A 197 33.48 -36.59 -24.64
CA LYS A 197 32.79 -36.35 -23.37
C LYS A 197 32.77 -34.86 -23.01
N ALA A 198 33.90 -34.16 -23.19
CA ALA A 198 33.93 -32.68 -22.99
C ALA A 198 32.97 -31.94 -23.97
N ASN A 199 32.89 -32.36 -25.21
CA ASN A 199 31.97 -31.77 -26.21
C ASN A 199 30.49 -31.97 -25.87
N LEU A 200 30.14 -33.07 -25.17
CA LEU A 200 28.76 -33.28 -24.69
C LEU A 200 28.35 -32.20 -23.70
N GLY A 201 29.31 -31.64 -22.91
CA GLY A 201 29.03 -30.55 -21.96
C GLY A 201 28.11 -30.97 -20.82
N GLN A 202 28.24 -32.19 -20.34
CA GLN A 202 27.51 -32.68 -19.18
C GLN A 202 28.24 -32.39 -17.88
N ILE A 203 27.52 -31.78 -16.91
CA ILE A 203 28.01 -31.50 -15.55
C ILE A 203 27.08 -32.24 -14.58
N GLY A 204 27.57 -33.34 -14.01
CA GLY A 204 26.72 -34.25 -13.23
C GLY A 204 25.59 -34.80 -14.12
N ASP A 205 24.35 -34.69 -13.66
CA ASP A 205 23.18 -35.18 -14.38
C ASP A 205 22.59 -34.12 -15.36
N VAL A 206 23.17 -32.92 -15.42
CA VAL A 206 22.64 -31.81 -16.21
C VAL A 206 23.47 -31.58 -17.46
N ASN A 207 22.81 -31.59 -18.64
CA ASN A 207 23.38 -31.11 -19.88
C ASN A 207 23.16 -29.60 -20.02
N VAL A 208 24.21 -28.79 -20.09
CA VAL A 208 24.16 -27.33 -20.11
C VAL A 208 23.42 -26.80 -21.35
N ARG A 209 23.54 -27.44 -22.51
CA ARG A 209 22.84 -27.06 -23.76
C ARG A 209 21.34 -27.20 -23.59
N ARG A 210 20.92 -28.36 -23.04
CA ARG A 210 19.51 -28.63 -22.77
C ARG A 210 18.93 -27.68 -21.72
N ALA A 211 19.66 -27.45 -20.63
CA ALA A 211 19.24 -26.54 -19.58
C ALA A 211 19.02 -25.10 -20.12
N ARG A 212 19.91 -24.64 -21.00
CA ARG A 212 19.78 -23.31 -21.65
C ARG A 212 18.51 -23.27 -22.55
N ALA A 213 18.31 -24.27 -23.39
CA ALA A 213 17.13 -24.31 -24.27
C ALA A 213 15.84 -24.40 -23.46
N GLN A 214 15.84 -25.20 -22.38
CA GLN A 214 14.70 -25.31 -21.46
C GLN A 214 14.39 -23.97 -20.76
N ALA A 215 15.42 -23.21 -20.33
CA ALA A 215 15.23 -21.88 -19.75
C ALA A 215 14.57 -20.90 -20.73
N THR A 216 14.96 -20.99 -22.03
CA THR A 216 14.31 -20.18 -23.08
C THR A 216 12.83 -20.55 -23.26
N VAL A 217 12.49 -21.84 -23.20
CA VAL A 217 11.08 -22.28 -23.27
C VAL A 217 10.28 -21.70 -22.09
N VAL A 218 10.83 -21.77 -20.87
CA VAL A 218 10.18 -21.20 -19.67
C VAL A 218 9.98 -19.68 -19.81
N GLU A 219 10.98 -18.96 -20.31
CA GLU A 219 10.88 -17.51 -20.57
C GLU A 219 9.72 -17.20 -21.53
N LYS A 220 9.64 -17.92 -22.66
CA LYS A 220 8.58 -17.69 -23.65
C LYS A 220 7.20 -18.13 -23.14
N GLN A 221 7.14 -19.18 -22.33
CA GLN A 221 5.92 -19.60 -21.62
C GLN A 221 5.39 -18.52 -20.69
N LEU A 222 6.28 -17.83 -19.93
CA LEU A 222 5.91 -16.71 -19.08
C LEU A 222 5.35 -15.54 -19.90
N ASN A 223 5.97 -15.24 -21.07
CA ASN A 223 5.49 -14.16 -21.94
C ASN A 223 4.07 -14.43 -22.47
N VAL A 224 3.77 -15.68 -22.82
CA VAL A 224 2.40 -16.10 -23.18
C VAL A 224 1.44 -15.89 -22.00
N GLY A 225 1.84 -16.25 -20.78
CA GLY A 225 1.04 -16.01 -19.58
C GLY A 225 0.81 -14.51 -19.30
N TYR A 226 1.77 -13.67 -19.59
CA TYR A 226 1.68 -12.22 -19.42
C TYR A 226 0.76 -11.53 -20.44
N CYS A 227 0.32 -12.21 -21.49
CA CYS A 227 -0.70 -11.70 -22.41
C CYS A 227 -2.07 -11.57 -21.72
N GLU A 228 -2.33 -12.31 -20.65
CA GLU A 228 -3.51 -12.15 -19.81
C GLU A 228 -3.17 -11.32 -18.59
N VAL A 229 -3.65 -10.09 -18.57
CA VAL A 229 -3.47 -9.19 -17.42
C VAL A 229 -4.63 -9.37 -16.45
N ARG A 230 -4.31 -9.82 -15.23
CA ARG A 230 -5.27 -10.13 -14.19
C ARG A 230 -5.12 -9.19 -12.99
N SER A 231 -6.20 -9.00 -12.25
CA SER A 231 -6.19 -8.17 -11.05
C SER A 231 -5.32 -8.77 -9.95
N SER A 232 -4.47 -7.95 -9.36
CA SER A 232 -3.64 -8.29 -8.19
C SER A 232 -4.30 -7.95 -6.86
N VAL A 233 -5.40 -7.16 -6.89
CA VAL A 233 -6.09 -6.65 -5.70
C VAL A 233 -7.60 -6.76 -5.86
N ASN A 234 -8.32 -6.75 -4.73
CA ASN A 234 -9.76 -6.55 -4.72
C ASN A 234 -10.06 -5.05 -4.76
N GLY A 235 -10.85 -4.60 -5.73
CA GLY A 235 -11.06 -3.17 -5.86
C GLY A 235 -12.03 -2.75 -6.94
N TYR A 236 -11.92 -1.48 -7.33
CA TYR A 236 -12.72 -0.91 -8.41
C TYR A 236 -11.82 -0.37 -9.52
N VAL A 237 -12.20 -0.63 -10.74
CA VAL A 237 -11.57 -0.05 -11.93
C VAL A 237 -11.81 1.44 -11.96
N THR A 238 -10.78 2.21 -12.23
CA THR A 238 -10.89 3.67 -12.36
C THR A 238 -9.95 4.21 -13.43
N ASN A 239 -10.24 5.40 -13.92
CA ASN A 239 -9.48 6.04 -15.00
C ASN A 239 -9.36 5.14 -16.25
N PHE A 240 -10.48 4.52 -16.60
CA PHE A 240 -10.58 3.59 -17.72
C PHE A 240 -10.71 4.37 -19.03
N ASN A 241 -9.60 4.57 -19.70
CA ASN A 241 -9.52 5.31 -20.97
C ASN A 241 -8.90 4.46 -22.10
N SER A 242 -9.21 3.16 -22.11
CA SER A 242 -8.62 2.22 -23.04
C SER A 242 -9.68 1.54 -23.88
N SER A 243 -9.32 1.18 -25.11
CA SER A 243 -10.22 0.53 -26.07
C SER A 243 -9.58 -0.70 -26.69
N VAL A 244 -10.40 -1.65 -27.12
CA VAL A 244 -9.95 -2.77 -27.94
C VAL A 244 -9.30 -2.23 -29.22
N GLY A 245 -8.15 -2.78 -29.61
CA GLY A 245 -7.34 -2.31 -30.72
C GLY A 245 -6.28 -1.29 -30.33
N GLN A 246 -6.26 -0.79 -29.10
CA GLN A 246 -5.19 0.06 -28.60
C GLN A 246 -3.91 -0.75 -28.38
N PHE A 247 -2.75 -0.14 -28.65
CA PHE A 247 -1.46 -0.76 -28.37
C PHE A 247 -1.07 -0.53 -26.91
N ALA A 248 -0.95 -1.61 -26.14
CA ALA A 248 -0.40 -1.59 -24.79
C ALA A 248 1.12 -1.73 -24.86
N GLN A 249 1.83 -0.80 -24.25
CA GLN A 249 3.28 -0.84 -24.15
C GLN A 249 3.67 -1.42 -22.79
N MET A 250 4.69 -2.27 -22.75
CA MET A 250 5.21 -2.87 -21.53
C MET A 250 5.59 -1.80 -20.49
N GLY A 251 5.08 -1.96 -19.26
CA GLY A 251 5.35 -1.06 -18.15
C GLY A 251 4.58 0.27 -18.16
N VAL A 252 3.83 0.58 -19.23
CA VAL A 252 2.99 1.77 -19.31
C VAL A 252 1.61 1.47 -18.75
N GLN A 253 1.15 2.30 -17.82
CA GLN A 253 -0.16 2.17 -17.20
C GLN A 253 -1.28 2.33 -18.22
N VAL A 254 -2.20 1.37 -18.26
CA VAL A 254 -3.39 1.36 -19.11
C VAL A 254 -4.58 1.97 -18.38
N PHE A 255 -4.82 1.57 -17.14
CA PHE A 255 -5.79 2.14 -16.20
C PHE A 255 -5.35 1.83 -14.77
N ALA A 256 -6.19 2.18 -13.78
CA ALA A 256 -5.87 1.98 -12.38
C ALA A 256 -6.96 1.19 -11.64
N LEU A 257 -6.56 0.52 -10.58
CA LEU A 257 -7.46 -0.09 -9.60
C LEU A 257 -7.33 0.65 -8.27
N VAL A 258 -8.46 0.95 -7.66
CA VAL A 258 -8.54 1.43 -6.28
C VAL A 258 -8.68 0.21 -5.38
N ASP A 259 -7.67 -0.07 -4.59
CA ASP A 259 -7.66 -1.20 -3.64
C ASP A 259 -8.63 -0.90 -2.48
N THR A 260 -9.61 -1.79 -2.31
CA THR A 260 -10.62 -1.66 -1.24
C THR A 260 -10.25 -2.37 0.05
N SER A 261 -9.10 -3.03 0.11
CA SER A 261 -8.65 -3.74 1.31
C SER A 261 -8.21 -2.80 2.44
N SER A 262 -7.75 -1.61 2.10
CA SER A 262 -7.24 -0.66 3.07
C SER A 262 -7.66 0.77 2.75
N TRP A 263 -8.58 1.30 3.55
CA TRP A 263 -8.98 2.68 3.50
C TRP A 263 -8.32 3.47 4.63
N TYR A 264 -7.86 4.66 4.32
CA TYR A 264 -7.31 5.57 5.31
C TYR A 264 -7.72 7.01 5.04
N LEU A 265 -7.85 7.79 6.08
CA LEU A 265 -8.07 9.21 6.01
C LEU A 265 -6.73 9.93 6.20
N LEU A 266 -6.42 10.86 5.33
CA LEU A 266 -5.32 11.78 5.51
C LEU A 266 -5.90 13.09 6.02
N ALA A 267 -5.73 13.36 7.31
CA ALA A 267 -6.29 14.50 8.00
C ALA A 267 -5.17 15.48 8.36
N ASN A 268 -5.28 16.73 7.92
CA ASN A 268 -4.26 17.76 8.13
C ASN A 268 -4.60 18.55 9.39
N TYR A 269 -3.91 18.27 10.49
CA TYR A 269 -4.06 18.99 11.76
C TYR A 269 -3.06 20.12 11.88
N GLN A 270 -3.41 21.17 12.61
CA GLN A 270 -2.51 22.27 12.91
C GLN A 270 -1.36 21.79 13.81
N GLU A 271 -0.19 22.40 13.66
CA GLU A 271 0.99 22.10 14.47
C GLU A 271 0.70 22.20 15.98
N THR A 272 -0.17 23.13 16.38
CA THR A 272 -0.61 23.30 17.77
C THR A 272 -1.34 22.10 18.34
N ASP A 273 -2.03 21.33 17.49
CA ASP A 273 -2.88 20.21 17.89
C ASP A 273 -2.13 18.88 17.93
N ILE A 274 -0.99 18.79 17.19
CA ILE A 274 -0.20 17.54 17.06
C ILE A 274 0.26 17.01 18.42
N ARG A 275 0.60 17.90 19.34
CA ARG A 275 1.00 17.54 20.72
C ARG A 275 -0.05 16.72 21.47
N MET A 276 -1.32 16.78 21.03
CA MET A 276 -2.46 16.08 21.65
C MET A 276 -2.84 14.79 20.90
N ILE A 277 -2.18 14.51 19.77
CA ILE A 277 -2.48 13.35 18.91
C ILE A 277 -1.36 12.32 19.08
N GLU A 278 -1.74 11.10 19.42
CA GLU A 278 -0.81 9.98 19.57
C GLU A 278 -1.28 8.80 18.72
N PRO A 279 -0.36 7.98 18.18
CA PRO A 279 -0.73 6.75 17.48
C PRO A 279 -1.58 5.84 18.39
N GLY A 280 -2.61 5.21 17.82
CA GLY A 280 -3.54 4.35 18.54
C GLY A 280 -4.78 5.06 19.11
N MET A 281 -4.88 6.39 19.00
CA MET A 281 -6.08 7.12 19.41
C MET A 281 -7.24 6.88 18.47
N ASN A 282 -8.46 6.79 19.03
CA ASN A 282 -9.69 6.70 18.26
C ASN A 282 -10.05 8.06 17.62
N VAL A 283 -10.62 7.98 16.44
CA VAL A 283 -11.06 9.16 15.68
C VAL A 283 -12.49 8.96 15.20
N ALA A 284 -13.34 9.91 15.52
CA ALA A 284 -14.66 10.01 14.93
C ALA A 284 -14.55 10.75 13.58
N VAL A 285 -14.97 10.10 12.51
CA VAL A 285 -14.87 10.62 11.14
C VAL A 285 -16.27 10.85 10.58
N TYR A 286 -16.51 12.05 10.09
CA TYR A 286 -17.76 12.45 9.44
C TYR A 286 -17.47 12.73 7.96
N LEU A 287 -17.92 11.82 7.09
CA LEU A 287 -17.80 11.99 5.65
C LEU A 287 -18.89 12.92 5.13
N MET A 288 -18.51 13.89 4.32
CA MET A 288 -19.49 14.80 3.73
C MET A 288 -20.45 14.10 2.76
N ALA A 289 -20.05 12.98 2.19
CA ALA A 289 -20.91 12.14 1.35
C ALA A 289 -22.07 11.47 2.11
N TYR A 290 -21.92 11.29 3.44
CA TYR A 290 -22.90 10.60 4.28
C TYR A 290 -23.22 11.43 5.53
N PRO A 291 -24.02 12.51 5.39
CA PRO A 291 -24.36 13.36 6.52
C PRO A 291 -25.14 12.57 7.58
N ARG A 292 -24.85 12.83 8.85
CA ARG A 292 -25.42 12.18 10.04
C ARG A 292 -24.92 10.76 10.33
N ILE A 293 -23.99 10.23 9.54
CA ILE A 293 -23.32 8.95 9.84
C ILE A 293 -21.90 9.27 10.28
N HIS A 294 -21.51 8.68 11.39
CA HIS A 294 -20.12 8.75 11.87
C HIS A 294 -19.45 7.39 11.65
N PHE A 295 -18.23 7.47 11.20
CA PHE A 295 -17.36 6.33 11.00
C PHE A 295 -16.25 6.38 12.04
N HIS A 296 -15.69 5.22 12.36
CA HIS A 296 -14.59 5.11 13.28
C HIS A 296 -13.29 4.85 12.52
N GLY A 297 -12.21 5.35 13.10
CA GLY A 297 -10.86 5.08 12.62
C GLY A 297 -9.88 5.22 13.76
N VAL A 298 -8.65 4.77 13.53
CA VAL A 298 -7.57 4.78 14.50
C VAL A 298 -6.37 5.52 13.93
N VAL A 299 -5.77 6.40 14.71
CA VAL A 299 -4.55 7.11 14.32
C VAL A 299 -3.43 6.10 14.13
N GLN A 300 -2.93 5.97 12.91
CA GLN A 300 -1.77 5.15 12.59
C GLN A 300 -0.46 5.88 12.88
N GLY A 301 -0.41 7.16 12.55
CA GLY A 301 0.79 7.97 12.74
C GLY A 301 0.64 9.38 12.19
N ILE A 302 1.60 10.22 12.57
CA ILE A 302 1.71 11.62 12.15
C ILE A 302 2.86 11.72 11.15
N GLY A 303 2.69 12.49 10.08
CA GLY A 303 3.73 12.72 9.08
C GLY A 303 4.96 13.40 9.68
N TRP A 304 6.14 12.83 9.46
CA TRP A 304 7.40 13.34 9.99
C TRP A 304 7.97 14.51 9.19
N ALA A 305 7.53 14.71 7.96
CA ALA A 305 8.04 15.75 7.08
C ALA A 305 6.95 16.30 6.18
N LEU A 306 7.07 17.58 5.85
CA LEU A 306 6.25 18.30 4.87
C LEU A 306 7.12 18.67 3.67
N TYR A 307 6.51 18.77 2.50
CA TYR A 307 7.17 19.38 1.35
C TYR A 307 7.32 20.89 1.58
N ASP A 308 8.55 21.36 1.54
CA ASP A 308 8.86 22.79 1.54
C ASP A 308 9.29 23.17 0.11
N PRO A 309 8.52 24.02 -0.58
CA PRO A 309 8.87 24.45 -1.95
C PRO A 309 10.20 25.18 -2.02
N ASN A 310 10.70 25.74 -0.89
CA ASN A 310 11.97 26.45 -0.83
C ASN A 310 13.18 25.52 -0.63
N GLN A 311 12.99 24.28 -0.25
CA GLN A 311 14.08 23.30 0.00
C GLN A 311 14.33 22.32 -1.15
N GLY A 312 13.60 22.40 -2.26
CA GLY A 312 13.90 21.66 -3.49
C GLY A 312 13.79 20.14 -3.42
N SER A 313 13.06 19.57 -2.45
CA SER A 313 12.82 18.13 -2.39
C SER A 313 11.74 17.73 -3.39
N ASN A 314 12.13 16.98 -4.41
CA ASN A 314 11.25 16.57 -5.50
C ASN A 314 10.23 15.53 -5.07
N GLY A 315 8.95 15.92 -4.98
CA GLY A 315 7.80 15.10 -5.30
C GLY A 315 7.43 13.89 -4.42
N VAL A 316 8.21 13.52 -3.40
CA VAL A 316 7.95 12.35 -2.56
C VAL A 316 7.20 12.71 -1.26
N LEU A 317 7.24 13.98 -0.84
CA LEU A 317 6.62 14.43 0.40
C LEU A 317 5.23 15.03 0.16
N PRO A 318 4.30 14.89 1.11
CA PRO A 318 2.98 15.50 1.01
C PRO A 318 3.08 17.02 0.92
N THR A 319 2.42 17.62 -0.07
CA THR A 319 2.34 19.08 -0.23
C THR A 319 1.12 19.58 0.54
N VAL A 320 1.33 20.51 1.46
CA VAL A 320 0.27 21.24 2.11
C VAL A 320 0.38 22.70 1.67
N SER A 321 -0.66 23.22 1.00
CA SER A 321 -0.65 24.59 0.49
C SER A 321 -0.62 25.62 1.63
N PRO A 322 0.39 26.51 1.69
CA PRO A 322 0.36 27.64 2.63
C PRO A 322 -0.72 28.62 2.19
N THR A 323 -1.44 29.17 3.16
CA THR A 323 -2.67 29.92 2.87
C THR A 323 -2.47 31.38 2.56
N LEU A 324 -1.37 32.05 2.91
CA LEU A 324 -1.10 33.47 2.57
C LEU A 324 0.36 33.84 2.95
N ASP A 325 1.09 34.50 2.04
CA ASP A 325 2.52 34.85 2.21
C ASP A 325 2.82 35.93 3.29
N TRP A 326 1.84 36.69 3.73
CA TRP A 326 2.03 37.82 4.65
C TRP A 326 1.63 37.54 6.10
N VAL A 327 0.95 36.42 6.37
CA VAL A 327 0.61 35.95 7.72
C VAL A 327 1.21 34.59 7.95
N ARG A 328 2.06 34.43 8.97
CA ARG A 328 2.55 33.10 9.39
C ARG A 328 1.40 32.34 10.06
N LEU A 329 0.73 31.51 9.29
CA LEU A 329 -0.22 30.55 9.82
C LEU A 329 0.54 29.34 10.34
N ALA A 330 -0.01 28.69 11.37
CA ALA A 330 0.52 27.41 11.85
C ALA A 330 0.52 26.38 10.70
N GLN A 331 1.62 25.68 10.53
CA GLN A 331 1.74 24.61 9.54
C GLN A 331 0.75 23.50 9.86
N ARG A 332 0.35 22.73 8.83
CA ARG A 332 -0.53 21.57 8.98
C ARG A 332 0.25 20.31 8.69
N PHE A 333 0.18 19.37 9.61
CA PHE A 333 0.81 18.08 9.47
C PHE A 333 -0.22 17.00 9.14
N PRO A 334 0.05 16.12 8.15
CA PRO A 334 -0.87 15.05 7.80
C PRO A 334 -0.82 13.95 8.86
N VAL A 335 -1.97 13.63 9.41
CA VAL A 335 -2.20 12.50 10.30
C VAL A 335 -2.89 11.41 9.50
N ARG A 336 -2.30 10.22 9.46
CA ARG A 336 -2.89 9.06 8.81
C ARG A 336 -3.77 8.30 9.80
N ILE A 337 -5.03 8.16 9.45
CA ILE A 337 -6.05 7.48 10.24
C ILE A 337 -6.53 6.28 9.42
N VAL A 338 -6.35 5.08 9.95
CA VAL A 338 -6.89 3.86 9.32
C VAL A 338 -8.37 3.79 9.62
N MET A 339 -9.18 3.62 8.59
CA MET A 339 -10.62 3.54 8.68
C MET A 339 -11.07 2.10 8.90
N ASP A 340 -12.16 1.92 9.62
CA ASP A 340 -12.85 0.64 9.66
C ASP A 340 -13.31 0.22 8.24
N PRO A 341 -13.46 -1.10 7.99
CA PRO A 341 -13.94 -1.58 6.70
C PRO A 341 -15.25 -0.90 6.28
N SER A 342 -15.36 -0.55 4.99
CA SER A 342 -16.59 0.07 4.49
C SER A 342 -17.75 -0.91 4.57
N GLN A 343 -18.92 -0.39 4.98
CA GLN A 343 -20.17 -1.13 4.92
C GLN A 343 -20.75 -1.08 3.50
N ASP A 344 -21.35 -2.16 3.02
CA ASP A 344 -21.96 -2.21 1.68
C ASP A 344 -23.03 -1.11 1.45
N ALA A 345 -23.71 -0.68 2.52
CA ALA A 345 -24.68 0.40 2.47
C ALA A 345 -24.05 1.80 2.25
N HIS A 346 -22.77 1.98 2.60
CA HIS A 346 -22.06 3.25 2.56
C HIS A 346 -20.67 3.09 1.98
N PRO A 347 -20.53 2.79 0.68
CA PRO A 347 -19.25 2.53 0.06
C PRO A 347 -18.34 3.77 0.11
N TYR A 348 -17.10 3.57 0.51
CA TYR A 348 -16.10 4.61 0.52
C TYR A 348 -15.71 5.02 -0.91
N ARG A 349 -15.44 6.32 -1.10
CA ARG A 349 -14.97 6.86 -2.37
C ARG A 349 -13.69 7.65 -2.12
N MET A 350 -12.66 7.33 -2.86
CA MET A 350 -11.40 8.04 -2.78
C MET A 350 -11.59 9.52 -3.15
N GLY A 351 -10.98 10.41 -2.38
CA GLY A 351 -11.11 11.86 -2.56
C GLY A 351 -12.30 12.48 -1.83
N ALA A 352 -13.17 11.68 -1.18
CA ALA A 352 -14.24 12.23 -0.35
C ALA A 352 -13.65 13.06 0.80
N THR A 353 -14.22 14.24 1.03
CA THR A 353 -13.86 15.12 2.14
C THR A 353 -14.51 14.67 3.44
N ALA A 354 -13.83 14.89 4.53
CA ALA A 354 -14.29 14.49 5.85
C ALA A 354 -13.92 15.52 6.92
N THR A 355 -14.63 15.48 8.03
CA THR A 355 -14.22 16.09 9.29
C THR A 355 -13.74 14.99 10.22
N ALA A 356 -12.54 15.14 10.76
CA ALA A 356 -11.94 14.19 11.70
C ALA A 356 -11.80 14.84 13.08
N ILE A 357 -12.27 14.12 14.09
CA ILE A 357 -12.20 14.55 15.50
C ILE A 357 -11.48 13.45 16.27
N VAL A 358 -10.29 13.77 16.79
CA VAL A 358 -9.52 12.82 17.61
C VAL A 358 -10.07 12.81 19.02
N GLU A 359 -10.36 11.63 19.53
CA GLU A 359 -10.77 11.41 20.91
C GLU A 359 -9.50 11.38 21.78
N SER A 360 -9.09 12.56 22.24
CA SER A 360 -7.92 12.68 23.12
C SER A 360 -8.25 12.14 24.50
N ASN A 361 -7.49 11.15 24.95
CA ASN A 361 -7.61 10.56 26.27
C ASN A 361 -6.82 11.36 27.33
N ARG A 362 -6.25 12.51 26.97
CA ARG A 362 -5.51 13.35 27.91
C ARG A 362 -6.48 14.09 28.82
N ARG A 363 -6.46 13.74 30.10
CA ARG A 363 -7.07 14.54 31.17
C ARG A 363 -6.35 15.88 31.20
N ARG A 364 -7.06 16.96 30.87
CA ARG A 364 -6.52 18.30 31.10
C ARG A 364 -6.62 18.56 32.59
N GLU A 365 -5.48 18.68 33.22
CA GLU A 365 -5.47 19.20 34.62
C GLU A 365 -6.10 20.59 34.63
N VAL A 366 -7.03 20.81 35.55
CA VAL A 366 -7.61 22.13 35.79
C VAL A 366 -6.45 23.13 35.99
N PRO A 367 -6.42 24.25 35.25
CA PRO A 367 -5.34 25.21 35.37
C PRO A 367 -5.09 25.56 36.84
N ALA A 368 -3.83 25.60 37.28
CA ALA A 368 -3.44 25.81 38.67
C ALA A 368 -4.02 27.10 39.27
N ILE A 369 -4.37 28.07 38.42
CA ILE A 369 -5.01 29.34 38.79
C ILE A 369 -6.48 29.14 39.24
N LEU A 370 -7.16 28.11 38.74
CA LEU A 370 -8.58 27.84 39.06
C LEU A 370 -8.75 26.81 40.19
N LYS A 371 -7.71 26.00 40.50
CA LYS A 371 -7.76 25.02 41.59
C LYS A 371 -8.19 25.60 42.95
N PRO A 372 -7.72 26.78 43.40
CA PRO A 372 -8.14 27.31 44.69
C PRO A 372 -9.55 27.91 44.70
N LEU A 373 -10.17 28.10 43.53
CA LEU A 373 -11.53 28.67 43.40
C LEU A 373 -12.63 27.64 43.23
N LEU A 374 -12.28 26.37 42.96
CA LEU A 374 -13.24 25.29 42.76
C LEU A 374 -13.44 24.49 44.06
N PRO A 375 -14.70 24.32 44.52
CA PRO A 375 -14.99 23.39 45.61
C PRO A 375 -14.65 21.96 45.19
N ASP A 376 -14.11 21.14 46.08
CA ASP A 376 -13.71 19.72 45.85
C ASP A 376 -14.79 18.89 45.20
N ALA A 377 -16.07 19.15 45.45
CA ALA A 377 -17.21 18.51 44.82
C ALA A 377 -17.34 18.83 43.33
N LEU A 378 -16.93 20.02 42.87
CA LEU A 378 -16.97 20.42 41.47
C LEU A 378 -15.76 19.88 40.71
N GLU A 379 -14.62 19.75 41.36
CA GLU A 379 -13.42 19.13 40.81
C GLU A 379 -13.64 17.60 40.57
N SER A 380 -14.30 16.93 41.52
CA SER A 380 -14.67 15.51 41.35
C SER A 380 -15.71 15.31 40.27
N TRP A 381 -16.67 16.22 40.11
CA TRP A 381 -17.71 16.19 39.08
C TRP A 381 -17.12 16.46 37.67
N LEU A 382 -16.25 17.43 37.53
CA LEU A 382 -15.50 17.74 36.29
C LEU A 382 -14.60 16.54 35.90
N ASN A 383 -13.97 15.88 36.86
CA ASN A 383 -13.16 14.70 36.63
C ASN A 383 -14.02 13.49 36.21
N THR A 384 -15.29 13.41 36.62
CA THR A 384 -16.23 12.35 36.20
C THR A 384 -16.77 12.57 34.80
N LEU A 385 -17.00 13.83 34.39
CA LEU A 385 -17.39 14.19 33.03
C LEU A 385 -16.25 14.00 32.01
N ALA A 386 -14.99 14.11 32.46
CA ALA A 386 -13.80 13.89 31.64
C ALA A 386 -13.44 12.40 31.47
N THR A 387 -14.21 11.48 32.04
CA THR A 387 -14.01 10.03 31.85
C THR A 387 -14.71 9.64 30.55
N PRO A 388 -13.97 9.19 29.50
CA PRO A 388 -14.61 8.67 28.30
C PRO A 388 -15.46 7.46 28.68
N PRO A 389 -16.61 7.23 28.00
CA PRO A 389 -17.37 6.01 28.17
C PRO A 389 -16.44 4.81 27.92
N ALA A 390 -16.50 3.81 28.79
CA ALA A 390 -15.72 2.60 28.64
C ALA A 390 -15.89 2.04 27.22
N PRO A 391 -14.81 1.51 26.59
CA PRO A 391 -14.92 0.87 25.29
C PRO A 391 -16.01 -0.21 25.40
N MET A 392 -16.97 -0.18 24.48
CA MET A 392 -17.98 -1.22 24.40
C MET A 392 -17.28 -2.57 24.27
N PRO A 393 -17.71 -3.59 25.03
CA PRO A 393 -17.12 -4.92 24.91
C PRO A 393 -17.27 -5.41 23.48
N ASP A 394 -16.18 -5.97 22.94
CA ASP A 394 -16.15 -6.61 21.63
C ASP A 394 -17.39 -7.47 21.45
N SER A 395 -18.17 -7.19 20.43
CA SER A 395 -19.27 -8.06 20.05
C SER A 395 -18.68 -9.43 19.70
N PRO A 396 -19.13 -10.53 20.33
CA PRO A 396 -18.63 -11.85 20.00
C PRO A 396 -19.00 -12.16 18.54
N GLY A 397 -18.02 -12.64 17.79
CA GLY A 397 -18.01 -12.86 16.37
C GLY A 397 -19.26 -13.51 15.77
N ARG A 398 -19.57 -13.04 14.60
CA ARG A 398 -20.30 -13.80 13.57
C ARG A 398 -19.56 -13.65 12.25
#